data_6e8924c539b24b6eebb07272fa4db981
#
_entry.id   6e8924c539b24b6eebb07272fa4db981
#
_cell.length_a   1.000
_cell.length_b   1.000
_cell.length_c   1.000
_cell.angle_alpha   90.00
_cell.angle_beta   90.00
_cell.angle_gamma   90.00
#
_symmetry.space_group_name_H-M   'P 1'
#
loop_
_entity.id
_entity.type
_entity.pdbx_description
1 polymer ?
#
loop_
_entity_poly.entity_id
_entity_poly.type
_entity_poly.pdbx_seq_one_letter_code
_entity_poly.pdbx_strand_id
1 'polypeptide(L)'
;MEAKSTAVKSSVAGTWNVRSMNQGKLEAVKQEMARVNIDILGISELKWTGMGEFNSDDQYIYYCGQESLRRNGVAIMVNKRGRNAVLGCNLKNDRMISVRFQGKPFNITVIQVYAPTSNAEEAEVEQFYEDLQHLLELTPKKDVLFIIRDWNAKVGSQETPEVTGKFSLGIRNEGGQRLIEFCQENALVITNTLFQQHKRRLYTWTSPDGQNRNQIDCVLCSQR
;
A
#
# COMPACT_ATOMS: atom_id res chain seq x y z
N MET A 1 17.82 -32.23 9.65
CA MET A 1 17.58 -31.37 8.43
C MET A 1 17.17 -29.98 8.96
N GLU A 2 18.13 -29.07 9.09
CA GLU A 2 17.85 -27.71 9.53
C GLU A 2 17.09 -26.97 8.42
N ALA A 3 15.86 -26.54 8.69
CA ALA A 3 15.13 -25.65 7.82
C ALA A 3 15.90 -24.34 7.70
N LYS A 4 16.52 -24.06 6.57
CA LYS A 4 17.12 -22.76 6.29
C LYS A 4 16.03 -21.70 6.36
N SER A 5 16.00 -20.93 7.45
CA SER A 5 15.15 -19.76 7.61
C SER A 5 15.47 -18.77 6.48
N THR A 6 14.55 -18.62 5.55
CA THR A 6 14.62 -17.62 4.46
C THR A 6 14.06 -16.28 4.92
N ALA A 7 14.67 -15.72 5.99
CA ALA A 7 14.31 -14.38 6.42
C ALA A 7 14.68 -13.35 5.33
N VAL A 8 13.78 -12.42 5.08
CA VAL A 8 14.00 -11.31 4.14
C VAL A 8 15.06 -10.38 4.70
N LYS A 9 16.26 -10.36 4.09
CA LYS A 9 17.37 -9.48 4.49
C LYS A 9 17.29 -8.09 3.86
N SER A 10 16.74 -7.99 2.67
CA SER A 10 16.40 -6.77 1.95
C SER A 10 15.31 -7.10 0.96
N SER A 11 14.26 -6.31 0.90
CA SER A 11 13.17 -6.46 -0.06
C SER A 11 12.79 -5.12 -0.63
N VAL A 12 12.46 -5.12 -1.91
CA VAL A 12 11.91 -3.96 -2.60
C VAL A 12 10.40 -4.10 -2.62
N ALA A 13 9.72 -3.15 -2.00
CA ALA A 13 8.26 -3.06 -2.03
C ALA A 13 7.82 -1.88 -2.89
N GLY A 14 6.69 -2.03 -3.57
CA GLY A 14 6.08 -0.99 -4.38
C GLY A 14 4.56 -1.05 -4.32
N THR A 15 3.91 -0.02 -4.86
CA THR A 15 2.46 0.01 -5.03
C THR A 15 2.13 0.47 -6.45
N TRP A 16 1.03 -0.04 -7.01
CA TRP A 16 0.58 0.29 -8.35
C TRP A 16 -0.95 0.31 -8.44
N ASN A 17 -1.50 1.44 -8.86
CA ASN A 17 -2.90 1.51 -9.28
C ASN A 17 -3.00 1.03 -10.74
N VAL A 18 -3.58 -0.16 -10.94
CA VAL A 18 -3.61 -0.83 -12.26
C VAL A 18 -4.80 -0.42 -13.12
N ARG A 19 -5.75 0.35 -12.55
CA ARG A 19 -6.99 0.76 -13.25
C ARG A 19 -7.68 -0.42 -13.94
N SER A 20 -7.93 -1.48 -13.16
CA SER A 20 -8.44 -2.78 -13.58
C SER A 20 -7.36 -3.77 -14.05
N MET A 21 -7.40 -4.98 -13.50
CA MET A 21 -6.56 -6.13 -13.87
C MET A 21 -7.29 -7.05 -14.86
N ASN A 22 -7.90 -6.49 -15.90
CA ASN A 22 -8.58 -7.26 -16.95
C ASN A 22 -7.57 -8.02 -17.82
N GLN A 23 -8.10 -8.89 -18.72
CA GLN A 23 -7.33 -9.84 -19.54
C GLN A 23 -5.96 -9.32 -20.03
N GLY A 24 -4.92 -10.11 -19.79
CA GLY A 24 -3.54 -9.85 -20.23
C GLY A 24 -2.72 -8.89 -19.34
N LYS A 25 -3.36 -8.07 -18.49
CA LYS A 25 -2.62 -7.11 -17.65
C LYS A 25 -1.82 -7.77 -16.52
N LEU A 26 -2.26 -8.92 -16.02
CA LEU A 26 -1.52 -9.66 -15.01
C LEU A 26 -0.11 -10.00 -15.50
N GLU A 27 0.03 -10.47 -16.73
CA GLU A 27 1.34 -10.78 -17.33
C GLU A 27 2.21 -9.52 -17.46
N ALA A 28 1.64 -8.39 -17.87
CA ALA A 28 2.36 -7.13 -17.94
C ALA A 28 2.85 -6.66 -16.55
N VAL A 29 2.02 -6.80 -15.51
CA VAL A 29 2.41 -6.47 -14.13
C VAL A 29 3.51 -7.41 -13.63
N LYS A 30 3.44 -8.71 -13.92
CA LYS A 30 4.48 -9.69 -13.58
C LYS A 30 5.82 -9.34 -14.24
N GLN A 31 5.80 -9.01 -15.53
CA GLN A 31 7.00 -8.60 -16.28
C GLN A 31 7.61 -7.32 -15.71
N GLU A 32 6.79 -6.30 -15.39
CA GLU A 32 7.29 -5.07 -14.79
C GLU A 32 7.84 -5.30 -13.38
N MET A 33 7.18 -6.10 -12.56
CA MET A 33 7.65 -6.47 -11.23
C MET A 33 9.04 -7.13 -11.30
N ALA A 34 9.24 -8.03 -12.27
CA ALA A 34 10.53 -8.67 -12.54
C ALA A 34 11.57 -7.65 -13.06
N ARG A 35 11.20 -6.80 -14.03
CA ARG A 35 12.08 -5.81 -14.64
C ARG A 35 12.65 -4.82 -13.63
N VAL A 36 11.83 -4.36 -12.67
CA VAL A 36 12.25 -3.41 -11.63
C VAL A 36 12.66 -4.08 -10.32
N ASN A 37 12.73 -5.42 -10.31
CA ASN A 37 13.16 -6.25 -9.19
C ASN A 37 12.38 -5.99 -7.89
N ILE A 38 11.05 -5.91 -7.99
CA ILE A 38 10.15 -5.77 -6.84
C ILE A 38 9.85 -7.15 -6.26
N ASP A 39 9.94 -7.29 -4.94
CA ASP A 39 9.63 -8.52 -4.21
C ASP A 39 8.18 -8.57 -3.73
N ILE A 40 7.63 -7.40 -3.34
CA ILE A 40 6.30 -7.22 -2.78
C ILE A 40 5.63 -6.05 -3.51
N LEU A 41 4.55 -6.32 -4.25
CA LEU A 41 3.81 -5.31 -4.98
C LEU A 41 2.38 -5.22 -4.43
N GLY A 42 2.03 -4.07 -3.87
CA GLY A 42 0.65 -3.72 -3.57
C GLY A 42 -0.08 -3.24 -4.83
N ILE A 43 -1.30 -3.68 -4.99
CA ILE A 43 -2.13 -3.38 -6.17
C ILE A 43 -3.44 -2.77 -5.70
N SER A 44 -3.85 -1.67 -6.32
CA SER A 44 -5.16 -1.03 -6.14
C SER A 44 -5.93 -0.96 -7.46
N GLU A 45 -7.25 -0.76 -7.37
CA GLU A 45 -8.20 -0.83 -8.48
C GLU A 45 -8.14 -2.14 -9.26
N LEU A 46 -8.00 -3.25 -8.55
CA LEU A 46 -7.91 -4.59 -9.12
C LEU A 46 -9.14 -4.95 -9.97
N LYS A 47 -10.34 -4.58 -9.50
CA LYS A 47 -11.66 -4.83 -10.11
C LYS A 47 -11.97 -6.31 -10.34
N TRP A 48 -11.41 -7.19 -9.54
CA TRP A 48 -11.82 -8.58 -9.44
C TRP A 48 -12.94 -8.72 -8.41
N THR A 49 -13.70 -9.81 -8.52
CA THR A 49 -14.73 -10.20 -7.55
C THR A 49 -14.24 -11.30 -6.63
N GLY A 50 -14.80 -11.34 -5.42
CA GLY A 50 -14.42 -12.32 -4.39
C GLY A 50 -13.07 -12.04 -3.76
N MET A 51 -12.64 -12.95 -2.91
CA MET A 51 -11.36 -12.89 -2.22
C MET A 51 -10.67 -14.24 -2.24
N GLY A 52 -9.35 -14.25 -2.17
CA GLY A 52 -8.59 -15.49 -2.18
C GLY A 52 -7.11 -15.30 -2.43
N GLU A 53 -6.47 -16.42 -2.74
CA GLU A 53 -5.05 -16.47 -3.08
C GLU A 53 -4.79 -17.52 -4.16
N PHE A 54 -3.82 -17.28 -5.00
CA PHE A 54 -3.40 -18.26 -6.02
C PHE A 54 -1.95 -18.04 -6.46
N ASN A 55 -1.40 -19.08 -7.06
CA ASN A 55 -0.08 -19.04 -7.69
C ASN A 55 -0.20 -18.73 -9.19
N SER A 56 0.61 -17.81 -9.67
CA SER A 56 0.77 -17.49 -11.09
C SER A 56 2.25 -17.51 -11.45
N ASP A 57 2.75 -18.62 -11.95
CA ASP A 57 4.16 -18.92 -12.23
C ASP A 57 5.05 -18.67 -10.99
N ASP A 58 5.97 -17.69 -11.05
CA ASP A 58 6.89 -17.36 -9.96
C ASP A 58 6.32 -16.35 -8.95
N GLN A 59 5.09 -15.87 -9.15
CA GLN A 59 4.41 -14.93 -8.25
C GLN A 59 3.25 -15.60 -7.52
N TYR A 60 3.00 -15.11 -6.31
CA TYR A 60 1.85 -15.49 -5.50
C TYR A 60 1.02 -14.27 -5.19
N ILE A 61 -0.29 -14.38 -5.34
CA ILE A 61 -1.22 -13.26 -5.30
C ILE A 61 -2.26 -13.51 -4.22
N TYR A 62 -2.36 -12.56 -3.28
CA TYR A 62 -3.42 -12.44 -2.30
C TYR A 62 -4.33 -11.31 -2.75
N TYR A 63 -5.65 -11.50 -2.80
CA TYR A 63 -6.56 -10.48 -3.32
C TYR A 63 -7.88 -10.41 -2.58
N CYS A 64 -8.45 -9.20 -2.52
CA CYS A 64 -9.78 -8.90 -2.07
C CYS A 64 -10.48 -8.00 -3.09
N GLY A 65 -11.64 -8.43 -3.57
CA GLY A 65 -12.59 -7.65 -4.34
C GLY A 65 -13.97 -7.70 -3.69
N GLN A 66 -14.93 -7.01 -4.29
CA GLN A 66 -16.33 -7.09 -3.86
C GLN A 66 -16.93 -8.44 -4.27
N GLU A 67 -18.01 -8.85 -3.62
CA GLU A 67 -18.64 -10.14 -3.93
C GLU A 67 -19.20 -10.21 -5.36
N SER A 68 -19.87 -9.16 -5.79
CA SER A 68 -20.59 -9.13 -7.08
C SER A 68 -20.20 -7.98 -8.01
N LEU A 69 -19.67 -6.89 -7.49
CA LEU A 69 -19.35 -5.70 -8.27
C LEU A 69 -17.86 -5.65 -8.62
N ARG A 70 -17.55 -5.36 -9.86
CA ARG A 70 -16.18 -5.15 -10.33
C ARG A 70 -15.73 -3.70 -10.09
N ARG A 71 -15.78 -3.29 -8.83
CA ARG A 71 -15.30 -1.98 -8.36
C ARG A 71 -14.17 -2.20 -7.36
N ASN A 72 -13.39 -1.17 -7.09
CA ASN A 72 -12.30 -1.23 -6.12
C ASN A 72 -11.40 -2.48 -6.31
N GLY A 73 -11.07 -3.15 -5.23
CA GLY A 73 -10.26 -4.34 -5.17
C GLY A 73 -8.79 -4.03 -4.97
N VAL A 74 -8.18 -4.78 -4.05
CA VAL A 74 -6.77 -4.69 -3.68
C VAL A 74 -6.12 -6.06 -3.77
N ALA A 75 -4.80 -6.07 -4.01
CA ALA A 75 -4.01 -7.28 -3.93
C ALA A 75 -2.61 -7.00 -3.41
N ILE A 76 -1.98 -8.03 -2.87
CA ILE A 76 -0.54 -8.08 -2.64
C ILE A 76 0.01 -9.23 -3.47
N MET A 77 0.90 -8.90 -4.40
CA MET A 77 1.64 -9.86 -5.20
C MET A 77 3.06 -9.98 -4.66
N VAL A 78 3.53 -11.21 -4.48
CA VAL A 78 4.88 -11.49 -3.98
C VAL A 78 5.60 -12.45 -4.93
N ASN A 79 6.89 -12.24 -5.11
CA ASN A 79 7.73 -13.19 -5.83
C ASN A 79 8.00 -14.45 -4.96
N LYS A 80 8.65 -15.46 -5.54
CA LYS A 80 8.98 -16.72 -4.86
C LYS A 80 9.73 -16.52 -3.54
N ARG A 81 10.63 -15.51 -3.48
CA ARG A 81 11.38 -15.18 -2.26
C ARG A 81 10.46 -14.61 -1.19
N GLY A 82 9.60 -13.65 -1.56
CA GLY A 82 8.62 -13.06 -0.66
C GLY A 82 7.62 -14.09 -0.13
N ARG A 83 7.11 -14.98 -1.00
CA ARG A 83 6.19 -16.05 -0.60
C ARG A 83 6.76 -16.94 0.50
N ASN A 84 8.02 -17.34 0.39
CA ASN A 84 8.66 -18.20 1.38
C ASN A 84 8.82 -17.54 2.76
N ALA A 85 8.68 -16.22 2.82
CA ALA A 85 8.73 -15.46 4.07
C ALA A 85 7.34 -15.13 4.64
N VAL A 86 6.24 -15.44 3.92
CA VAL A 86 4.88 -15.17 4.39
C VAL A 86 4.57 -16.00 5.64
N LEU A 87 4.13 -15.33 6.69
CA LEU A 87 3.66 -15.91 7.95
C LEU A 87 2.14 -15.99 8.03
N GLY A 88 1.44 -15.14 7.28
CA GLY A 88 -0.01 -15.10 7.22
C GLY A 88 -0.51 -13.90 6.44
N CYS A 89 -1.79 -13.92 6.11
CA CYS A 89 -2.49 -12.83 5.45
C CYS A 89 -3.85 -12.58 6.13
N ASN A 90 -4.35 -11.35 5.99
CA ASN A 90 -5.69 -10.96 6.38
C ASN A 90 -6.35 -10.26 5.17
N LEU A 91 -7.34 -10.91 4.60
CA LEU A 91 -8.15 -10.42 3.49
C LEU A 91 -9.34 -9.64 4.09
N LYS A 92 -9.14 -8.38 4.47
CA LYS A 92 -10.11 -7.60 5.26
C LYS A 92 -11.36 -7.24 4.45
N ASN A 93 -11.18 -6.56 3.31
CA ASN A 93 -12.26 -6.15 2.41
C ASN A 93 -11.70 -5.71 1.04
N ASP A 94 -12.55 -5.22 0.14
CA ASP A 94 -12.20 -4.76 -1.20
C ASP A 94 -11.30 -3.51 -1.25
N ARG A 95 -11.02 -2.92 -0.07
CA ARG A 95 -10.13 -1.76 0.09
C ARG A 95 -8.86 -2.05 0.87
N MET A 96 -8.78 -3.18 1.58
CA MET A 96 -7.68 -3.47 2.50
C MET A 96 -7.30 -4.93 2.56
N ILE A 97 -5.99 -5.16 2.52
CA ILE A 97 -5.38 -6.49 2.70
C ILE A 97 -4.06 -6.33 3.44
N SER A 98 -3.75 -7.24 4.36
CA SER A 98 -2.44 -7.28 5.00
C SER A 98 -1.76 -8.61 4.81
N VAL A 99 -0.44 -8.59 4.67
CA VAL A 99 0.42 -9.78 4.63
C VAL A 99 1.57 -9.57 5.60
N ARG A 100 1.80 -10.57 6.44
CA ARG A 100 2.88 -10.60 7.41
C ARG A 100 4.02 -11.46 6.92
N PHE A 101 5.24 -10.95 7.02
CA PHE A 101 6.46 -11.60 6.54
C PHE A 101 7.44 -11.84 7.69
N GLN A 102 8.12 -12.97 7.62
CA GLN A 102 9.26 -13.24 8.49
C GLN A 102 10.44 -12.34 8.11
N GLY A 103 10.91 -11.56 9.05
CA GLY A 103 12.09 -10.70 8.94
C GLY A 103 13.11 -10.93 10.04
N LYS A 104 14.27 -10.34 9.91
CA LYS A 104 15.32 -10.31 10.95
C LYS A 104 15.89 -8.89 11.03
N PRO A 105 15.96 -8.27 12.19
CA PRO A 105 15.62 -8.81 13.54
C PRO A 105 14.10 -8.80 13.82
N PHE A 106 13.28 -8.10 13.06
CA PHE A 106 11.84 -7.97 13.26
C PHE A 106 11.08 -8.51 12.06
N ASN A 107 9.87 -9.05 12.30
CA ASN A 107 8.93 -9.35 11.25
C ASN A 107 8.38 -8.06 10.64
N ILE A 108 7.84 -8.18 9.44
CA ILE A 108 7.31 -7.04 8.69
C ILE A 108 5.85 -7.33 8.38
N THR A 109 4.97 -6.38 8.68
CA THR A 109 3.59 -6.39 8.20
C THR A 109 3.42 -5.33 7.12
N VAL A 110 2.94 -5.73 5.97
CA VAL A 110 2.61 -4.84 4.86
C VAL A 110 1.10 -4.81 4.72
N ILE A 111 0.51 -3.61 4.79
CA ILE A 111 -0.90 -3.37 4.53
C ILE A 111 -1.00 -2.62 3.20
N GLN A 112 -1.69 -3.20 2.22
CA GLN A 112 -2.11 -2.51 1.01
C GLN A 112 -3.52 -1.98 1.22
N VAL A 113 -3.71 -0.69 1.01
CA VAL A 113 -5.02 -0.05 1.13
C VAL A 113 -5.37 0.75 -0.12
N TYR A 114 -6.67 0.99 -0.35
CA TYR A 114 -7.24 1.84 -1.41
C TYR A 114 -8.31 2.76 -0.82
N ALA A 115 -7.98 4.07 -0.45
CA ALA A 115 -8.91 4.98 0.21
C ALA A 115 -10.04 5.38 -0.71
N PRO A 116 -11.12 5.79 -0.15
CA PRO A 116 -12.14 6.52 -0.85
C PRO A 116 -11.57 7.71 -1.62
N THR A 117 -12.17 8.05 -2.74
CA THR A 117 -11.81 9.25 -3.50
C THR A 117 -12.31 10.51 -2.79
N SER A 118 -11.81 11.67 -3.21
CA SER A 118 -12.23 12.97 -2.64
C SER A 118 -13.73 13.28 -2.75
N ASN A 119 -14.47 12.53 -3.56
CA ASN A 119 -15.92 12.69 -3.75
C ASN A 119 -16.73 11.60 -3.01
N ALA A 120 -16.10 10.80 -2.16
CA ALA A 120 -16.79 9.79 -1.37
C ALA A 120 -17.61 10.43 -0.26
N GLU A 121 -18.68 9.76 0.14
CA GLU A 121 -19.49 10.16 1.29
C GLU A 121 -18.66 10.06 2.57
N GLU A 122 -18.89 10.97 3.52
CA GLU A 122 -18.14 11.03 4.80
C GLU A 122 -18.20 9.69 5.54
N ALA A 123 -19.38 9.05 5.57
CA ALA A 123 -19.54 7.74 6.20
C ALA A 123 -18.65 6.63 5.57
N GLU A 124 -18.39 6.68 4.26
CA GLU A 124 -17.48 5.75 3.60
C GLU A 124 -16.02 6.02 4.02
N VAL A 125 -15.67 7.28 4.20
CA VAL A 125 -14.34 7.69 4.65
C VAL A 125 -14.13 7.30 6.11
N GLU A 126 -15.11 7.51 6.99
CA GLU A 126 -15.05 7.09 8.39
C GLU A 126 -14.89 5.58 8.50
N GLN A 127 -15.74 4.80 7.83
CA GLN A 127 -15.66 3.34 7.83
C GLN A 127 -14.29 2.84 7.35
N PHE A 128 -13.69 3.51 6.35
CA PHE A 128 -12.35 3.18 5.88
C PHE A 128 -11.29 3.34 6.98
N TYR A 129 -11.31 4.45 7.73
CA TYR A 129 -10.34 4.66 8.81
C TYR A 129 -10.59 3.74 10.01
N GLU A 130 -11.84 3.42 10.34
CA GLU A 130 -12.19 2.41 11.36
C GLU A 130 -11.65 1.03 10.99
N ASP A 131 -11.86 0.59 9.75
CA ASP A 131 -11.35 -0.69 9.25
C ASP A 131 -9.82 -0.73 9.27
N LEU A 132 -9.16 0.37 8.91
CA LEU A 132 -7.71 0.49 8.97
C LEU A 132 -7.21 0.45 10.42
N GLN A 133 -7.87 1.15 11.34
CA GLN A 133 -7.57 1.11 12.77
C GLN A 133 -7.66 -0.32 13.32
N HIS A 134 -8.70 -1.05 12.95
CA HIS A 134 -8.86 -2.45 13.34
C HIS A 134 -7.71 -3.34 12.80
N LEU A 135 -7.26 -3.14 11.55
CA LEU A 135 -6.10 -3.86 11.02
C LEU A 135 -4.81 -3.53 11.79
N LEU A 136 -4.63 -2.28 12.20
CA LEU A 136 -3.48 -1.86 13.02
C LEU A 136 -3.48 -2.55 14.39
N GLU A 137 -4.64 -2.65 15.05
CA GLU A 137 -4.80 -3.34 16.33
C GLU A 137 -4.48 -4.83 16.26
N LEU A 138 -4.78 -5.48 15.12
CA LEU A 138 -4.44 -6.87 14.86
C LEU A 138 -2.96 -7.08 14.50
N THR A 139 -2.24 -6.00 14.17
CA THR A 139 -0.82 -6.08 13.80
C THR A 139 0.05 -6.23 15.06
N PRO A 140 0.93 -7.25 15.12
CA PRO A 140 1.80 -7.42 16.28
C PRO A 140 2.70 -6.21 16.51
N LYS A 141 2.69 -5.65 17.73
CA LYS A 141 3.44 -4.42 18.09
C LYS A 141 4.96 -4.52 17.87
N LYS A 142 5.50 -5.73 17.73
CA LYS A 142 6.94 -5.97 17.46
C LYS A 142 7.28 -5.95 15.97
N ASP A 143 6.29 -6.00 15.10
CA ASP A 143 6.51 -5.98 13.66
C ASP A 143 6.82 -4.57 13.17
N VAL A 144 7.67 -4.44 12.16
CA VAL A 144 7.79 -3.21 11.39
C VAL A 144 6.59 -3.14 10.46
N LEU A 145 5.81 -2.07 10.58
CA LEU A 145 4.61 -1.87 9.79
C LEU A 145 4.90 -0.95 8.61
N PHE A 146 4.45 -1.37 7.44
CA PHE A 146 4.34 -0.53 6.25
C PHE A 146 2.91 -0.52 5.76
N ILE A 147 2.34 0.68 5.50
CA ILE A 147 1.06 0.83 4.81
C ILE A 147 1.37 1.49 3.47
N ILE A 148 1.15 0.73 2.39
CA ILE A 148 1.47 1.15 1.03
C ILE A 148 0.19 1.46 0.26
N ARG A 149 0.18 2.58 -0.55
CA ARG A 149 -1.06 2.99 -1.07
C ARG A 149 -1.21 4.26 -1.94
N ASP A 150 -2.37 4.30 -2.70
CA ASP A 150 -3.01 5.49 -3.23
C ASP A 150 -3.97 6.08 -2.17
N TRP A 151 -3.62 7.19 -1.51
CA TRP A 151 -4.44 7.80 -0.44
C TRP A 151 -5.49 8.78 -0.97
N ASN A 152 -5.49 9.11 -2.24
CA ASN A 152 -6.30 10.18 -2.81
C ASN A 152 -6.20 11.50 -2.00
N ALA A 153 -5.11 11.67 -1.26
CA ALA A 153 -4.86 12.70 -0.27
C ALA A 153 -3.56 13.45 -0.57
N LYS A 154 -3.56 14.75 -0.45
CA LYS A 154 -2.40 15.62 -0.61
C LYS A 154 -1.94 16.08 0.77
N VAL A 155 -0.79 15.61 1.24
CA VAL A 155 -0.24 15.99 2.54
C VAL A 155 0.42 17.38 2.53
N GLY A 156 0.80 17.88 1.32
CA GLY A 156 1.40 19.19 1.15
C GLY A 156 2.85 19.28 1.61
N SER A 157 3.50 20.39 1.30
CA SER A 157 4.92 20.64 1.64
C SER A 157 5.12 21.20 3.05
N GLN A 158 4.04 21.51 3.76
CA GLN A 158 4.13 21.96 5.15
C GLN A 158 4.48 20.79 6.06
N GLU A 159 5.62 20.91 6.73
CA GLU A 159 6.10 19.90 7.67
C GLU A 159 5.15 19.79 8.89
N THR A 160 4.89 18.55 9.29
CA THR A 160 4.22 18.22 10.55
C THR A 160 5.19 17.38 11.35
N PRO A 161 5.70 17.89 12.50
CA PRO A 161 6.70 17.17 13.30
C PRO A 161 6.29 15.71 13.54
N GLU A 162 7.27 14.80 13.45
CA GLU A 162 7.11 13.37 13.66
C GLU A 162 6.26 12.62 12.60
N VAL A 163 5.48 13.31 11.75
CA VAL A 163 4.61 12.68 10.75
C VAL A 163 5.11 12.90 9.33
N THR A 164 5.40 14.16 8.96
CA THR A 164 5.85 14.50 7.60
C THR A 164 7.12 15.35 7.63
N GLY A 165 8.00 15.11 6.65
CA GLY A 165 9.08 16.03 6.34
C GLY A 165 8.67 17.07 5.29
N LYS A 166 9.67 17.85 4.85
CA LYS A 166 9.50 18.99 3.94
C LYS A 166 9.56 18.65 2.44
N PHE A 167 9.75 17.38 2.09
CA PHE A 167 9.98 16.97 0.70
C PHE A 167 8.73 16.41 0.02
N SER A 168 7.58 17.02 0.28
CA SER A 168 6.33 16.73 -0.42
C SER A 168 5.89 17.89 -1.31
N LEU A 169 4.86 17.68 -2.11
CA LEU A 169 4.39 18.65 -3.11
C LEU A 169 3.06 19.30 -2.74
N GLY A 170 2.95 20.58 -3.11
CA GLY A 170 1.69 21.31 -3.17
C GLY A 170 1.13 21.71 -1.82
N ILE A 171 -0.18 21.93 -1.81
CA ILE A 171 -0.95 22.38 -0.65
C ILE A 171 -1.72 21.18 -0.10
N ARG A 172 -1.75 21.08 1.23
CA ARG A 172 -2.53 20.09 1.96
C ARG A 172 -4.02 20.27 1.65
N ASN A 173 -4.71 19.16 1.35
CA ASN A 173 -6.16 19.14 1.26
C ASN A 173 -6.77 18.46 2.51
N GLU A 174 -8.09 18.44 2.59
CA GLU A 174 -8.83 17.85 3.71
C GLU A 174 -8.47 16.38 3.95
N GLY A 175 -8.45 15.55 2.88
CA GLY A 175 -7.99 14.16 2.98
C GLY A 175 -6.54 14.02 3.47
N GLY A 176 -5.66 14.97 3.09
CA GLY A 176 -4.27 15.02 3.58
C GLY A 176 -4.19 15.41 5.06
N GLN A 177 -5.06 16.29 5.51
CA GLN A 177 -5.15 16.65 6.93
C GLN A 177 -5.60 15.45 7.77
N ARG A 178 -6.67 14.78 7.34
CA ARG A 178 -7.18 13.56 8.01
C ARG A 178 -6.14 12.43 8.05
N LEU A 179 -5.39 12.23 6.97
CA LEU A 179 -4.30 11.26 6.95
C LEU A 179 -3.20 11.58 7.97
N ILE A 180 -2.85 12.86 8.11
CA ILE A 180 -1.85 13.30 9.08
C ILE A 180 -2.35 13.08 10.51
N GLU A 181 -3.60 13.40 10.81
CA GLU A 181 -4.24 13.17 12.12
C GLU A 181 -4.21 11.67 12.46
N PHE A 182 -4.61 10.82 11.52
CA PHE A 182 -4.52 9.36 11.68
C PHE A 182 -3.09 8.89 11.94
N CYS A 183 -2.10 9.45 11.25
CA CYS A 183 -0.69 9.13 11.48
C CYS A 183 -0.21 9.57 12.88
N GLN A 184 -0.65 10.73 13.37
CA GLN A 184 -0.32 11.21 14.72
C GLN A 184 -0.88 10.28 15.79
N GLU A 185 -2.14 9.89 15.68
CA GLU A 185 -2.82 8.99 16.62
C GLU A 185 -2.18 7.59 16.68
N ASN A 186 -1.61 7.14 15.57
CA ASN A 186 -1.08 5.78 15.45
C ASN A 186 0.46 5.70 15.41
N ALA A 187 1.17 6.78 15.72
CA ALA A 187 2.63 6.86 15.68
C ALA A 187 3.21 6.37 14.34
N LEU A 188 2.64 6.87 13.23
CA LEU A 188 3.07 6.59 11.86
C LEU A 188 3.79 7.79 11.26
N VAL A 189 4.72 7.54 10.35
CA VAL A 189 5.42 8.56 9.57
C VAL A 189 5.17 8.35 8.08
N ILE A 190 4.99 9.44 7.34
CA ILE A 190 4.83 9.42 5.88
C ILE A 190 6.21 9.49 5.24
N THR A 191 6.79 8.32 4.96
CA THR A 191 8.23 8.15 4.67
C THR A 191 8.70 8.84 3.41
N ASN A 192 7.90 8.91 2.36
CA ASN A 192 8.28 9.56 1.11
C ASN A 192 8.34 11.09 1.20
N THR A 193 7.90 11.70 2.32
CA THR A 193 8.10 13.12 2.59
C THR A 193 9.44 13.45 3.26
N LEU A 194 10.15 12.41 3.75
CA LEU A 194 11.41 12.57 4.50
C LEU A 194 12.65 12.70 3.61
N PHE A 195 12.56 12.27 2.36
CA PHE A 195 13.72 12.18 1.47
C PHE A 195 13.61 13.13 0.31
N GLN A 196 14.67 13.91 0.08
CA GLN A 196 14.75 14.77 -1.08
C GLN A 196 14.81 13.96 -2.37
N GLN A 197 13.88 14.22 -3.28
CA GLN A 197 13.82 13.62 -4.59
C GLN A 197 13.72 14.69 -5.67
N HIS A 198 14.17 14.36 -6.88
CA HIS A 198 13.98 15.24 -8.03
C HIS A 198 12.46 15.43 -8.26
N LYS A 199 12.02 16.67 -8.48
CA LYS A 199 10.60 17.06 -8.57
C LYS A 199 9.76 16.14 -9.48
N ARG A 200 10.30 15.69 -10.61
CA ARG A 200 9.64 14.76 -11.55
C ARG A 200 9.37 13.36 -10.98
N ARG A 201 10.05 12.96 -9.89
CA ARG A 201 9.85 11.66 -9.21
C ARG A 201 8.84 11.74 -8.07
N LEU A 202 8.44 12.95 -7.68
CA LEU A 202 7.47 13.16 -6.62
C LEU A 202 6.02 13.02 -7.10
N TYR A 203 5.78 13.24 -8.40
CA TYR A 203 4.45 13.06 -8.97
C TYR A 203 4.11 11.59 -9.09
N THR A 204 3.05 11.15 -8.44
CA THR A 204 2.55 9.78 -8.51
C THR A 204 1.27 9.67 -9.34
N TRP A 205 0.60 10.80 -9.58
CA TRP A 205 -0.60 10.88 -10.39
C TRP A 205 -0.55 12.06 -11.35
N THR A 206 -1.08 11.84 -12.55
CA THR A 206 -1.28 12.90 -13.56
C THR A 206 -2.71 12.81 -14.05
N SER A 207 -3.39 13.97 -14.15
CA SER A 207 -4.75 14.06 -14.69
C SER A 207 -4.82 13.56 -16.15
N PRO A 208 -5.98 13.08 -16.61
CA PRO A 208 -6.14 12.59 -17.99
C PRO A 208 -5.79 13.62 -19.07
N ASP A 209 -5.97 14.91 -18.78
CA ASP A 209 -5.61 16.04 -19.65
C ASP A 209 -4.12 16.44 -19.53
N GLY A 210 -3.36 15.79 -18.63
CA GLY A 210 -1.94 16.07 -18.40
C GLY A 210 -1.62 17.37 -17.66
N GLN A 211 -2.64 18.17 -17.32
CA GLN A 211 -2.42 19.53 -16.75
C GLN A 211 -2.11 19.50 -15.25
N ASN A 212 -2.69 18.55 -14.51
CA ASN A 212 -2.52 18.44 -13.07
C ASN A 212 -1.65 17.24 -12.71
N ARG A 213 -0.69 17.47 -11.80
CA ARG A 213 0.19 16.43 -11.27
C ARG A 213 0.20 16.50 -9.75
N ASN A 214 -0.07 15.38 -9.11
CA ASN A 214 -0.17 15.28 -7.66
C ASN A 214 0.69 14.14 -7.11
N GLN A 215 1.03 14.26 -5.84
CA GLN A 215 1.61 13.20 -5.02
C GLN A 215 0.51 12.73 -4.08
N ILE A 216 -0.09 11.60 -4.41
CA ILE A 216 -1.22 11.01 -3.67
C ILE A 216 -0.94 9.59 -3.19
N ASP A 217 0.12 8.97 -3.69
CA ASP A 217 0.60 7.69 -3.19
C ASP A 217 1.64 7.95 -2.09
N CYS A 218 1.35 7.48 -0.90
CA CYS A 218 2.22 7.61 0.25
C CYS A 218 2.53 6.24 0.86
N VAL A 219 3.70 6.13 1.43
CA VAL A 219 4.12 4.98 2.24
C VAL A 219 4.18 5.43 3.69
N LEU A 220 3.37 4.80 4.53
CA LEU A 220 3.43 5.02 5.97
C LEU A 220 4.28 3.92 6.60
N CYS A 221 4.99 4.28 7.66
CA CYS A 221 5.79 3.35 8.45
C CYS A 221 5.60 3.63 9.94
N SER A 222 5.60 2.59 10.77
CA SER A 222 5.62 2.77 12.23
C SER A 222 6.89 3.50 12.67
N GLN A 223 6.74 4.47 13.55
CA GLN A 223 7.87 5.11 14.25
C GLN A 223 8.48 4.12 15.24
N ARG A 224 9.77 3.90 15.15
CA ARG A 224 10.57 3.08 16.07
C ARG A 224 11.97 3.66 16.23
#